data_8c56efcff2411ca65b70a83de2daf2d9
#
_entry.id   8c56efcff2411ca65b70a83de2daf2d9
#
_cell.length_a   1.000
_cell.length_b   1.000
_cell.length_c   1.000
_cell.angle_alpha   90.00
_cell.angle_beta   90.00
_cell.angle_gamma   90.00
#
_symmetry.space_group_name_H-M   'P 1'
#
loop_
_entity.id
_entity.type
_entity.pdbx_description
1 polymer ?
#
loop_
_entity_poly.entity_id
_entity_poly.type
_entity_poly.pdbx_seq_one_letter_code
_entity_poly.pdbx_strand_id
1 'polypeptide(L)' 'MSAGSPFFENGLPRFKGEYKDGKMHGFWEFFRKDGSLMRSGSFESGKQVGAWRTFTRDGSLVKETNFGEA' A
#
# COMPACT_ATOMS: atom_id res chain seq x y z
N MET A 1 -13.35 18.15 -4.99
CA MET A 1 -11.92 18.08 -4.91
C MET A 1 -11.43 16.72 -4.46
N SER A 2 -10.42 16.20 -5.07
CA SER A 2 -9.94 14.89 -4.71
C SER A 2 -9.37 14.87 -3.29
N ALA A 3 -9.49 13.74 -2.63
CA ALA A 3 -9.03 13.58 -1.26
C ALA A 3 -7.50 13.51 -1.18
N GLY A 4 -6.83 13.65 -2.27
CA GLY A 4 -5.39 13.65 -2.30
C GLY A 4 -4.88 13.19 -3.64
N SER A 5 -3.63 13.45 -3.87
CA SER A 5 -2.95 13.04 -5.08
C SER A 5 -2.32 11.68 -4.86
N PRO A 6 -2.23 10.83 -5.90
CA PRO A 6 -1.49 9.58 -5.78
C PRO A 6 0.02 9.82 -5.75
N PHE A 7 0.44 11.08 -5.83
CA PHE A 7 1.85 11.42 -5.81
C PHE A 7 2.17 12.37 -4.67
N PHE A 8 3.41 12.28 -4.18
CA PHE A 8 3.95 13.26 -3.25
C PHE A 8 4.34 14.52 -4.03
N GLU A 9 4.63 15.59 -3.31
CA GLU A 9 5.04 16.86 -3.90
C GLU A 9 6.26 16.72 -4.81
N ASN A 10 7.15 15.79 -4.47
CA ASN A 10 8.38 15.57 -5.27
C ASN A 10 8.15 14.69 -6.49
N GLY A 11 6.89 14.33 -6.78
CA GLY A 11 6.55 13.53 -7.95
C GLY A 11 6.64 12.03 -7.77
N LEU A 12 7.09 11.56 -6.62
CA LEU A 12 7.16 10.13 -6.35
C LEU A 12 5.78 9.59 -5.94
N PRO A 13 5.47 8.35 -6.30
CA PRO A 13 4.16 7.79 -5.97
C PRO A 13 4.00 7.55 -4.48
N ARG A 14 2.79 7.78 -3.98
CA ARG A 14 2.43 7.45 -2.60
C ARG A 14 2.06 5.98 -2.47
N PHE A 15 1.47 5.45 -3.52
CA PHE A 15 1.01 4.07 -3.53
C PHE A 15 0.91 3.57 -4.96
N LYS A 16 0.90 2.25 -5.09
CA LYS A 16 0.64 1.57 -6.35
C LYS A 16 -0.33 0.44 -6.09
N GLY A 17 -1.30 0.28 -6.97
CA GLY A 17 -2.26 -0.79 -6.82
C GLY A 17 -3.34 -0.71 -7.88
N GLU A 18 -4.35 -1.53 -7.73
CA GLU A 18 -5.43 -1.61 -8.68
C GLU A 18 -6.78 -1.38 -8.01
N TYR A 19 -7.74 -0.94 -8.79
CA TYR A 19 -9.12 -0.82 -8.35
C TYR A 19 -9.98 -1.77 -9.16
N LYS A 20 -10.99 -2.31 -8.50
CA LYS A 20 -12.00 -3.12 -9.16
C LYS A 20 -13.35 -2.66 -8.63
N ASP A 21 -14.23 -2.26 -9.54
CA ASP A 21 -15.55 -1.72 -9.19
C ASP A 21 -15.47 -0.59 -8.17
N GLY A 22 -14.45 0.27 -8.34
CA GLY A 22 -14.27 1.42 -7.46
C GLY A 22 -13.64 1.12 -6.12
N LYS A 23 -13.24 -0.11 -5.88
CA LYS A 23 -12.63 -0.52 -4.61
C LYS A 23 -11.20 -1.00 -4.81
N MET A 24 -10.38 -0.81 -3.79
CA MET A 24 -9.02 -1.30 -3.81
C MET A 24 -9.04 -2.82 -3.93
N HIS A 25 -8.21 -3.34 -4.82
CA HIS A 25 -8.19 -4.76 -5.11
C HIS A 25 -6.78 -5.21 -5.52
N GLY A 26 -6.42 -6.45 -5.14
CA GLY A 26 -5.13 -7.00 -5.50
C GLY A 26 -4.00 -6.47 -4.65
N PHE A 27 -2.79 -6.62 -5.15
CA PHE A 27 -1.60 -6.25 -4.42
C PHE A 27 -1.38 -4.75 -4.42
N TRP A 28 -1.10 -4.20 -3.24
CA TRP A 28 -0.89 -2.77 -3.06
C TRP A 28 0.42 -2.52 -2.34
N GLU A 29 1.10 -1.45 -2.76
CA GLU A 29 2.33 -1.00 -2.14
C GLU A 29 2.17 0.47 -1.76
N PHE A 30 2.63 0.80 -0.56
CA PHE A 30 2.58 2.17 -0.05
C PHE A 30 3.99 2.66 0.20
N PHE A 31 4.29 3.86 -0.23
CA PHE A 31 5.64 4.41 -0.21
C PHE A 31 5.75 5.62 0.69
N ARG A 32 6.98 5.87 1.15
CA ARG A 32 7.30 7.09 1.86
C ARG A 32 7.67 8.17 0.86
N LYS A 33 7.72 9.41 1.35
CA LYS A 33 8.06 10.55 0.52
C LYS A 33 9.43 10.43 -0.13
N ASP A 34 10.35 9.72 0.50
CA ASP A 34 11.69 9.50 -0.07
C ASP A 34 11.74 8.38 -1.10
N GLY A 35 10.59 7.76 -1.38
CA GLY A 35 10.51 6.69 -2.37
C GLY A 35 10.68 5.29 -1.81
N SER A 36 11.03 5.15 -0.54
CA SER A 36 11.20 3.82 0.03
C SER A 36 9.85 3.17 0.30
N LEU A 37 9.81 1.85 0.18
CA LEU A 37 8.59 1.10 0.44
C LEU A 37 8.30 1.11 1.94
N MET A 38 7.11 1.57 2.29
CA MET A 38 6.69 1.62 3.68
C MET A 38 5.98 0.34 4.09
N ARG A 39 5.02 -0.08 3.29
CA ARG A 39 4.30 -1.33 3.57
C ARG A 39 3.65 -1.85 2.30
N SER A 40 3.33 -3.13 2.32
CA SER A 40 2.65 -3.77 1.20
C SER A 40 1.67 -4.80 1.70
N GLY A 41 0.70 -5.10 0.87
CA GLY A 41 -0.30 -6.10 1.19
C GLY A 41 -1.34 -6.19 0.09
N SER A 42 -2.38 -6.95 0.37
CA SER A 42 -3.43 -7.17 -0.61
C SER A 42 -4.77 -6.67 -0.10
N PHE A 43 -5.62 -6.29 -1.04
CA PHE A 43 -6.99 -5.90 -0.75
C PHE A 43 -7.94 -6.79 -1.54
N GLU A 44 -9.11 -7.00 -0.98
CA GLU A 44 -10.20 -7.61 -1.70
C GLU A 44 -11.46 -6.83 -1.37
N SER A 45 -12.05 -6.23 -2.39
CA SER A 45 -13.25 -5.39 -2.25
C SER A 45 -13.08 -4.32 -1.16
N GLY A 46 -11.91 -3.72 -1.12
CA GLY A 46 -11.62 -2.65 -0.16
C GLY A 46 -11.17 -3.11 1.21
N LYS A 47 -11.09 -4.42 1.45
CA LYS A 47 -10.66 -4.96 2.74
C LYS A 47 -9.25 -5.52 2.66
N GLN A 48 -8.50 -5.31 3.73
CA GLN A 48 -7.15 -5.88 3.84
C GLN A 48 -7.25 -7.38 4.03
N VAL A 49 -6.52 -8.12 3.21
CA VAL A 49 -6.46 -9.58 3.29
C VAL A 49 -5.02 -10.05 3.18
N GLY A 50 -4.76 -11.26 3.64
CA GLY A 50 -3.44 -11.87 3.54
C GLY A 50 -2.42 -11.23 4.45
N ALA A 51 -1.15 -11.45 4.12
CA ALA A 51 -0.05 -10.95 4.92
C ALA A 51 0.30 -9.52 4.53
N TRP A 52 0.28 -8.65 5.51
CA TRP A 52 0.68 -7.26 5.34
C TRP A 52 2.02 -7.04 6.02
N ARG A 53 2.93 -6.39 5.35
CA ARG A 53 4.29 -6.18 5.82
C ARG A 53 4.64 -4.71 5.86
N THR A 54 5.33 -4.33 6.93
CA THR A 54 5.82 -2.95 7.10
C THR A 54 7.34 -2.99 7.12
N PHE A 55 7.95 -2.05 6.42
CA PHE A 55 9.39 -2.01 6.22
C PHE A 55 10.00 -0.72 6.73
N THR A 56 11.28 -0.79 7.11
CA THR A 56 12.07 0.41 7.40
C THR A 56 12.52 1.03 6.08
N ARG A 57 13.16 2.20 6.17
CA ARG A 57 13.65 2.88 4.98
C ARG A 57 14.73 2.09 4.26
N ASP A 58 15.49 1.26 4.97
CA ASP A 58 16.53 0.45 4.36
C ASP A 58 16.00 -0.88 3.80
N GLY A 59 14.70 -1.09 3.90
CA GLY A 59 14.06 -2.28 3.34
C GLY A 59 13.93 -3.45 4.29
N SER A 60 14.28 -3.26 5.57
CA SER A 60 14.17 -4.34 6.55
C SER A 60 12.72 -4.51 7.01
N LEU A 61 12.31 -5.75 7.19
CA LEU A 61 10.97 -6.04 7.69
C LEU A 61 10.86 -5.70 9.17
N VAL A 62 9.89 -4.85 9.51
CA VAL A 62 9.65 -4.42 10.89
C VAL A 62 8.50 -5.18 11.51
N LYS A 63 7.45 -5.38 10.72
CA LYS A 63 6.21 -5.95 11.23
C LYS A 63 5.47 -6.68 10.13
N GLU A 64 4.89 -7.80 10.51
CA GLU A 64 4.02 -8.53 9.60
C GLU A 64 2.71 -8.81 10.31
N THR A 65 1.60 -8.51 9.65
CA THR A 65 0.27 -8.74 10.18
C THR A 65 -0.49 -9.60 9.20
N ASN A 66 -1.13 -10.65 9.67
CA ASN A 66 -1.91 -11.52 8.81
C ASN A 66 -3.40 -11.26 9.07
N PHE A 67 -4.09 -10.80 8.04
CA PHE A 67 -5.52 -10.51 8.11
C PHE A 67 -6.38 -11.70 7.68
N GLY A 68 -5.75 -12.75 7.21
CA GLY A 68 -6.48 -13.91 6.74
C GLY A 68 -7.08 -13.72 5.37
N GLU A 69 -7.95 -14.63 4.99
CA GLU A 69 -8.61 -14.56 3.69
C GLU A 69 -9.93 -13.82 3.79
N ALA A 70 -10.34 -13.25 2.68
CA ALA A 70 -11.62 -12.56 2.60
C ALA A 70 -12.80 -13.54 2.64
#